data_157e0e98fa22db2ecb0c20b3fae0aec1
#
_entry.id   157e0e98fa22db2ecb0c20b3fae0aec1
#
_cell.length_a   1.000
_cell.length_b   1.000
_cell.length_c   1.000
_cell.angle_alpha   90.00
_cell.angle_beta   90.00
_cell.angle_gamma   90.00
#
_symmetry.space_group_name_H-M   'P 1'
#
loop_
_entity.id
_entity.type
_entity.pdbx_description
1 polymer ?
#
loop_
_entity_poly.entity_id
_entity_poly.type
_entity_poly.pdbx_seq_one_letter_code
_entity_poly.pdbx_strand_id
1 'polypeptide(L)'
;DSVASRGLGDVYKRQDALQGVDIPVFVKNPVNPDLELWMGAMERLNRAGVQRIAAIHRGFSSYEKSMYRNLPMWQIPIELHRRIPQLPIICDPSHMGGKRELIAPLCQQAMDLGFEGLIVESHCNPNAAWSDAKQQVLPAELDAILSKLVVRDEYTTTDDLQNLRAEIDQLDDQLMNLLSKRLRICREIGQYKKEHNLTVLQSNRYSEILDKRGKQGVQYGLSAESVANIFEEIHQESVRQQLKIINS
;
A
#
# COMPACT_ATOMS: atom_id res chain seq x y z
N ASP A 1 -16.16 15.63 -19.40
CA ASP A 1 -16.14 14.31 -20.07
C ASP A 1 -14.96 13.50 -19.58
N SER A 2 -15.11 12.81 -18.45
CA SER A 2 -14.17 11.77 -18.07
C SER A 2 -14.44 10.54 -18.94
N VAL A 3 -13.96 10.56 -20.16
CA VAL A 3 -13.92 9.34 -20.97
C VAL A 3 -12.91 8.42 -20.30
N ALA A 4 -13.40 7.47 -19.52
CA ALA A 4 -12.60 6.37 -19.05
C ALA A 4 -11.96 5.72 -20.28
N SER A 5 -10.64 5.82 -20.41
CA SER A 5 -9.91 5.25 -21.52
C SER A 5 -10.10 3.74 -21.51
N ARG A 6 -10.85 3.25 -22.49
CA ARG A 6 -11.17 1.84 -22.63
C ARG A 6 -10.11 1.18 -23.54
N GLY A 7 -8.91 0.99 -23.03
CA GLY A 7 -7.89 0.20 -23.71
C GLY A 7 -6.47 0.74 -23.60
N LEU A 8 -5.51 -0.16 -23.61
CA LEU A 8 -4.05 0.14 -23.59
C LEU A 8 -3.63 1.11 -24.70
N GLY A 9 -4.23 1.02 -25.89
CA GLY A 9 -3.94 1.90 -27.03
C GLY A 9 -4.22 3.39 -26.78
N ASP A 10 -5.22 3.73 -25.97
CA ASP A 10 -5.56 5.12 -25.64
C ASP A 10 -4.55 5.74 -24.66
N VAL A 11 -4.00 4.95 -23.76
CA VAL A 11 -2.99 5.43 -22.80
C VAL A 11 -1.72 5.83 -23.54
N TYR A 12 -1.25 5.03 -24.49
CA TYR A 12 -0.07 5.34 -25.30
C TYR A 12 -0.26 6.59 -26.17
N LYS A 13 -1.40 6.71 -26.84
CA LYS A 13 -1.73 7.88 -27.67
C LYS A 13 -1.75 9.19 -26.88
N ARG A 14 -2.28 9.16 -25.65
CA ARG A 14 -2.28 10.34 -24.77
C ARG A 14 -0.87 10.74 -24.32
N GLN A 15 -0.02 9.77 -24.05
CA GLN A 15 1.37 10.02 -23.67
C GLN A 15 2.16 10.63 -24.83
N ASP A 16 1.99 10.11 -26.06
CA ASP A 16 2.60 10.66 -27.26
C ASP A 16 2.12 12.08 -27.57
N ALA A 17 0.83 12.36 -27.32
CA ALA A 17 0.23 13.69 -27.51
C ALA A 17 0.77 14.75 -26.53
N LEU A 18 1.38 14.34 -25.41
CA LEU A 18 1.99 15.23 -24.44
C LEU A 18 3.47 15.51 -24.71
N GLN A 19 4.05 14.91 -25.75
CA GLN A 19 5.44 15.13 -26.11
C GLN A 19 5.69 16.60 -26.48
N GLY A 20 6.63 17.22 -25.80
CA GLY A 20 7.00 18.63 -26.06
C GLY A 20 6.04 19.67 -25.46
N VAL A 21 5.04 19.25 -24.67
CA VAL A 21 4.09 20.15 -24.00
C VAL A 21 4.54 20.42 -22.57
N ASP A 22 4.79 21.68 -22.21
CA ASP A 22 5.18 22.08 -20.86
C ASP A 22 3.97 22.32 -19.94
N ILE A 23 3.31 21.24 -19.54
CA ILE A 23 2.21 21.27 -18.57
C ILE A 23 2.50 20.30 -17.41
N PRO A 24 1.99 20.55 -16.19
CA PRO A 24 2.00 19.57 -15.13
C PRO A 24 1.03 18.43 -15.45
N VAL A 25 1.48 17.19 -15.24
CA VAL A 25 0.69 15.99 -15.50
C VAL A 25 0.50 15.20 -14.21
N PHE A 26 -0.76 14.97 -13.86
CA PHE A 26 -1.15 14.18 -12.71
C PHE A 26 -1.53 12.77 -13.16
N VAL A 27 -0.83 11.76 -12.65
CA VAL A 27 -1.00 10.36 -13.05
C VAL A 27 -1.76 9.60 -11.97
N LYS A 28 -3.03 9.29 -12.21
CA LYS A 28 -3.81 8.44 -11.31
C LYS A 28 -3.28 7.00 -11.32
N ASN A 29 -3.28 6.35 -10.16
CA ASN A 29 -2.95 4.92 -10.08
C ASN A 29 -3.94 4.08 -10.90
N PRO A 30 -3.49 2.91 -11.42
CA PRO A 30 -4.38 1.95 -12.05
C PRO A 30 -5.42 1.44 -11.04
N VAL A 31 -6.53 0.92 -11.55
CA VAL A 31 -7.58 0.34 -10.70
C VAL A 31 -7.06 -0.90 -9.97
N ASN A 32 -6.25 -1.71 -10.65
CA ASN A 32 -5.58 -2.86 -10.06
C ASN A 32 -4.43 -2.40 -9.15
N PRO A 33 -4.18 -3.11 -8.03
CA PRO A 33 -3.08 -2.80 -7.11
C PRO A 33 -1.72 -3.23 -7.69
N ASP A 34 -1.23 -2.47 -8.67
CA ASP A 34 0.00 -2.74 -9.42
C ASP A 34 0.89 -1.49 -9.44
N LEU A 35 1.90 -1.50 -8.58
CA LEU A 35 2.87 -0.40 -8.45
C LEU A 35 3.72 -0.24 -9.72
N GLU A 36 4.16 -1.35 -10.32
CA GLU A 36 5.02 -1.31 -11.51
C GLU A 36 4.29 -0.71 -12.72
N LEU A 37 3.00 -1.02 -12.86
CA LEU A 37 2.16 -0.42 -13.89
C LEU A 37 2.01 1.09 -13.69
N TRP A 38 1.86 1.54 -12.44
CA TRP A 38 1.74 2.96 -12.11
C TRP A 38 3.07 3.70 -12.37
N MET A 39 4.17 3.18 -11.88
CA MET A 39 5.52 3.72 -12.13
C MET A 39 5.84 3.76 -13.63
N GLY A 40 5.55 2.69 -14.35
CA GLY A 40 5.76 2.62 -15.79
C GLY A 40 4.99 3.68 -16.59
N ALA A 41 3.81 4.11 -16.12
CA ALA A 41 3.09 5.22 -16.73
C ALA A 41 3.83 6.56 -16.57
N MET A 42 4.38 6.81 -15.37
CA MET A 42 5.15 8.03 -15.08
C MET A 42 6.50 8.04 -15.79
N GLU A 43 7.18 6.90 -15.84
CA GLU A 43 8.44 6.77 -16.59
C GLU A 43 8.27 7.06 -18.09
N ARG A 44 7.19 6.60 -18.70
CA ARG A 44 6.91 6.89 -20.12
C ARG A 44 6.69 8.37 -20.35
N LEU A 45 5.96 9.06 -19.48
CA LEU A 45 5.78 10.52 -19.55
C LEU A 45 7.11 11.26 -19.40
N ASN A 46 7.94 10.83 -18.45
CA ASN A 46 9.27 11.42 -18.25
C ASN A 46 10.16 11.24 -19.49
N ARG A 47 10.15 10.03 -20.08
CA ARG A 47 10.86 9.76 -21.36
C ARG A 47 10.32 10.57 -22.53
N ALA A 48 9.03 10.89 -22.54
CA ALA A 48 8.41 11.78 -23.52
C ALA A 48 8.72 13.28 -23.29
N GLY A 49 9.50 13.62 -22.24
CA GLY A 49 9.94 14.98 -21.94
C GLY A 49 9.07 15.74 -20.96
N VAL A 50 8.05 15.12 -20.38
CA VAL A 50 7.23 15.77 -19.34
C VAL A 50 8.02 15.82 -18.04
N GLN A 51 8.36 17.04 -17.59
CA GLN A 51 9.21 17.26 -16.41
C GLN A 51 8.40 17.39 -15.10
N ARG A 52 7.16 17.90 -15.18
CA ARG A 52 6.31 18.16 -14.02
C ARG A 52 5.27 17.07 -13.90
N ILE A 53 5.59 16.03 -13.13
CA ILE A 53 4.73 14.86 -12.91
C ILE A 53 4.40 14.77 -11.42
N ALA A 54 3.14 14.46 -11.10
CA ALA A 54 2.72 14.07 -9.77
C ALA A 54 1.85 12.81 -9.84
N ALA A 55 1.88 11.98 -8.80
CA ALA A 55 1.06 10.80 -8.68
C ALA A 55 -0.25 11.14 -7.97
N ILE A 56 -1.40 10.58 -8.42
CA ILE A 56 -2.66 10.65 -7.68
C ILE A 56 -3.03 9.26 -7.20
N HIS A 57 -3.13 9.14 -5.90
CA HIS A 57 -3.62 7.93 -5.24
C HIS A 57 -5.13 8.01 -5.01
N ARG A 58 -5.89 7.17 -5.72
CA ARG A 58 -7.35 7.09 -5.65
C ARG A 58 -7.90 5.79 -5.05
N GLY A 59 -7.03 4.98 -4.43
CA GLY A 59 -7.34 3.64 -3.98
C GLY A 59 -7.37 2.61 -5.13
N PHE A 60 -7.49 1.34 -4.77
CA PHE A 60 -7.45 0.19 -5.68
C PHE A 60 -8.70 -0.66 -5.57
N SER A 61 -9.02 -1.39 -6.64
CA SER A 61 -10.11 -2.36 -6.61
C SER A 61 -9.79 -3.55 -5.70
N SER A 62 -10.83 -4.07 -5.06
CA SER A 62 -10.78 -5.32 -4.32
C SER A 62 -12.03 -6.13 -4.59
N TYR A 63 -11.91 -7.46 -4.52
CA TYR A 63 -13.06 -8.36 -4.56
C TYR A 63 -13.79 -8.42 -3.21
N GLU A 64 -13.15 -8.01 -2.13
CA GLU A 64 -13.72 -8.00 -0.80
C GLU A 64 -14.67 -6.82 -0.62
N LYS A 65 -15.77 -7.06 0.11
CA LYS A 65 -16.69 -5.99 0.51
C LYS A 65 -15.99 -5.07 1.51
N SER A 66 -15.97 -3.79 1.21
CA SER A 66 -15.36 -2.77 2.04
C SER A 66 -16.31 -1.59 2.25
N MET A 67 -16.02 -0.78 3.28
CA MET A 67 -16.67 0.52 3.45
C MET A 67 -16.22 1.53 2.38
N TYR A 68 -15.07 1.31 1.76
CA TYR A 68 -14.50 2.15 0.69
C TYR A 68 -15.01 1.70 -0.68
N ARG A 69 -15.09 2.64 -1.62
CA ARG A 69 -15.31 2.34 -3.04
C ARG A 69 -14.07 1.69 -3.67
N ASN A 70 -12.90 2.22 -3.33
CA ASN A 70 -11.60 1.67 -3.68
C ASN A 70 -10.75 1.59 -2.40
N LEU A 71 -10.16 0.43 -2.13
CA LEU A 71 -9.34 0.25 -0.92
C LEU A 71 -8.12 1.18 -0.94
N PRO A 72 -7.81 1.85 0.16
CA PRO A 72 -6.65 2.73 0.24
C PRO A 72 -5.32 2.03 -0.08
N MET A 73 -5.10 0.80 0.42
CA MET A 73 -3.86 0.03 0.24
C MET A 73 -2.61 0.93 0.35
N TRP A 74 -2.50 1.68 1.45
CA TRP A 74 -1.50 2.73 1.67
C TRP A 74 -0.05 2.27 1.46
N GLN A 75 0.24 0.98 1.59
CA GLN A 75 1.57 0.42 1.36
C GLN A 75 2.07 0.64 -0.07
N ILE A 76 1.16 0.71 -1.06
CA ILE A 76 1.55 0.91 -2.46
C ILE A 76 2.08 2.34 -2.68
N PRO A 77 1.36 3.43 -2.33
CA PRO A 77 1.93 4.78 -2.46
C PRO A 77 3.10 5.04 -1.51
N ILE A 78 3.16 4.44 -0.32
CA ILE A 78 4.33 4.51 0.55
C ILE A 78 5.56 3.90 -0.15
N GLU A 79 5.42 2.75 -0.79
CA GLU A 79 6.50 2.12 -1.55
C GLU A 79 6.87 2.95 -2.80
N LEU A 80 5.90 3.60 -3.45
CA LEU A 80 6.17 4.56 -4.53
C LEU A 80 7.04 5.71 -4.04
N HIS A 81 6.68 6.33 -2.91
CA HIS A 81 7.44 7.43 -2.31
C HIS A 81 8.86 6.98 -1.91
N ARG A 82 8.99 5.78 -1.34
CA ARG A 82 10.30 5.20 -1.01
C ARG A 82 11.20 5.04 -2.23
N ARG A 83 10.65 4.66 -3.40
CA ARG A 83 11.42 4.48 -4.65
C ARG A 83 11.70 5.79 -5.37
N ILE A 84 10.80 6.75 -5.28
CA ILE A 84 10.90 8.05 -5.97
C ILE A 84 10.55 9.18 -4.98
N PRO A 85 11.44 9.49 -4.02
CA PRO A 85 11.15 10.42 -2.92
C PRO A 85 10.79 11.86 -3.37
N GLN A 86 11.23 12.26 -4.55
CA GLN A 86 10.95 13.60 -5.10
C GLN A 86 9.64 13.68 -5.88
N LEU A 87 8.90 12.58 -6.05
CA LEU A 87 7.65 12.57 -6.77
C LEU A 87 6.50 12.97 -5.84
N PRO A 88 5.81 14.09 -6.08
CA PRO A 88 4.67 14.47 -5.27
C PRO A 88 3.53 13.46 -5.37
N ILE A 89 2.97 13.06 -4.23
CA ILE A 89 1.81 12.17 -4.17
C ILE A 89 0.60 12.92 -3.63
N ILE A 90 -0.48 12.89 -4.39
CA ILE A 90 -1.75 13.55 -4.08
C ILE A 90 -2.80 12.49 -3.78
N CYS A 91 -3.54 12.64 -2.71
CA CYS A 91 -4.66 11.75 -2.39
C CYS A 91 -5.97 12.23 -3.03
N ASP A 92 -6.73 11.29 -3.60
CA ASP A 92 -8.08 11.48 -4.10
C ASP A 92 -9.09 10.75 -3.16
N PRO A 93 -9.46 11.36 -2.04
CA PRO A 93 -10.34 10.74 -1.05
C PRO A 93 -11.77 10.55 -1.58
N SER A 94 -12.20 11.36 -2.55
CA SER A 94 -13.53 11.26 -3.15
C SER A 94 -13.72 9.94 -3.87
N HIS A 95 -12.79 9.56 -4.74
CA HIS A 95 -12.85 8.29 -5.45
C HIS A 95 -12.46 7.08 -4.58
N MET A 96 -11.67 7.30 -3.55
CA MET A 96 -11.30 6.28 -2.58
C MET A 96 -12.49 5.91 -1.69
N GLY A 97 -13.13 6.90 -1.08
CA GLY A 97 -14.25 6.71 -0.17
C GLY A 97 -15.56 6.37 -0.87
N GLY A 98 -15.88 7.07 -1.97
CA GLY A 98 -17.16 6.97 -2.67
C GLY A 98 -18.34 7.51 -1.88
N LYS A 99 -18.11 8.11 -0.70
CA LYS A 99 -19.11 8.65 0.24
C LYS A 99 -18.53 9.87 0.95
N ARG A 100 -19.38 10.87 1.24
CA ARG A 100 -18.98 12.14 1.87
C ARG A 100 -18.36 11.95 3.25
N GLU A 101 -18.93 11.04 4.05
CA GLU A 101 -18.46 10.79 5.41
C GLU A 101 -17.03 10.23 5.50
N LEU A 102 -16.51 9.67 4.41
CA LEU A 102 -15.15 9.12 4.36
C LEU A 102 -14.10 10.14 3.89
N ILE A 103 -14.51 11.29 3.34
CA ILE A 103 -13.57 12.26 2.76
C ILE A 103 -12.66 12.85 3.83
N ALA A 104 -13.22 13.40 4.90
CA ALA A 104 -12.42 14.03 5.96
C ALA A 104 -11.43 13.05 6.64
N PRO A 105 -11.83 11.84 7.05
CA PRO A 105 -10.89 10.85 7.57
C PRO A 105 -9.78 10.47 6.59
N LEU A 106 -10.09 10.29 5.30
CA LEU A 106 -9.10 9.95 4.28
C LEU A 106 -8.15 11.11 3.98
N CYS A 107 -8.66 12.36 3.99
CA CYS A 107 -7.81 13.55 3.91
C CYS A 107 -6.78 13.57 5.05
N GLN A 108 -7.22 13.34 6.29
CA GLN A 108 -6.31 13.34 7.45
C GLN A 108 -5.30 12.20 7.36
N GLN A 109 -5.72 10.99 6.98
CA GLN A 109 -4.79 9.87 6.79
C GLN A 109 -3.71 10.18 5.75
N ALA A 110 -4.07 10.84 4.63
CA ALA A 110 -3.10 11.25 3.63
C ALA A 110 -2.09 12.26 4.20
N MET A 111 -2.55 13.25 4.98
CA MET A 111 -1.65 14.22 5.65
C MET A 111 -0.76 13.55 6.70
N ASP A 112 -1.30 12.58 7.45
CA ASP A 112 -0.53 11.82 8.44
C ASP A 112 0.55 10.94 7.79
N LEU A 113 0.37 10.56 6.50
CA LEU A 113 1.32 9.79 5.70
C LEU A 113 2.29 10.67 4.87
N GLY A 114 2.23 12.00 5.04
CA GLY A 114 3.15 12.92 4.38
C GLY A 114 2.85 13.17 2.89
N PHE A 115 1.59 12.99 2.45
CA PHE A 115 1.22 13.32 1.07
C PHE A 115 1.21 14.84 0.86
N GLU A 116 1.68 15.30 -0.30
CA GLU A 116 1.86 16.73 -0.58
C GLU A 116 0.56 17.44 -0.97
N GLY A 117 -0.52 16.70 -1.20
CA GLY A 117 -1.78 17.34 -1.56
C GLY A 117 -3.00 16.44 -1.60
N LEU A 118 -4.12 17.09 -1.84
CA LEU A 118 -5.43 16.49 -1.92
C LEU A 118 -6.13 16.93 -3.20
N ILE A 119 -6.93 16.05 -3.80
CA ILE A 119 -7.87 16.37 -4.87
C ILE A 119 -9.25 15.90 -4.46
N VAL A 120 -10.17 16.84 -4.21
CA VAL A 120 -11.49 16.57 -3.66
C VAL A 120 -12.57 17.07 -4.62
N GLU A 121 -13.54 16.23 -4.91
CA GLU A 121 -14.70 16.62 -5.72
C GLU A 121 -15.66 17.48 -4.91
N SER A 122 -15.93 18.69 -5.43
CA SER A 122 -16.87 19.63 -4.83
C SER A 122 -17.88 20.14 -5.84
N HIS A 123 -19.13 20.34 -5.40
CA HIS A 123 -20.22 20.84 -6.24
C HIS A 123 -21.15 21.75 -5.44
N CYS A 124 -21.67 22.81 -6.05
CA CYS A 124 -22.58 23.75 -5.40
C CYS A 124 -23.92 23.10 -4.96
N ASN A 125 -24.33 22.02 -5.62
CA ASN A 125 -25.45 21.17 -5.21
C ASN A 125 -25.10 19.71 -5.45
N PRO A 126 -24.40 19.03 -4.52
CA PRO A 126 -23.88 17.69 -4.73
C PRO A 126 -24.93 16.65 -5.13
N ASN A 127 -26.15 16.78 -4.63
CA ASN A 127 -27.22 15.83 -4.94
C ASN A 127 -27.75 15.96 -6.37
N ALA A 128 -27.50 17.09 -7.04
CA ALA A 128 -27.83 17.34 -8.43
C ALA A 128 -26.63 17.22 -9.37
N ALA A 129 -25.49 16.74 -8.87
CA ALA A 129 -24.32 16.52 -9.71
C ALA A 129 -24.59 15.45 -10.78
N TRP A 130 -24.07 15.65 -11.97
CA TRP A 130 -24.28 14.75 -13.11
C TRP A 130 -23.56 13.41 -12.95
N SER A 131 -22.49 13.39 -12.15
CA SER A 131 -21.72 12.18 -11.84
C SER A 131 -21.35 12.17 -10.37
N ASP A 132 -21.13 10.98 -9.82
CA ASP A 132 -20.54 10.74 -8.51
C ASP A 132 -21.13 11.55 -7.33
N ALA A 133 -22.42 11.90 -7.39
CA ALA A 133 -23.15 12.76 -6.45
C ALA A 133 -22.96 12.37 -4.97
N LYS A 134 -22.77 11.08 -4.68
CA LYS A 134 -22.63 10.55 -3.31
C LYS A 134 -21.29 10.92 -2.64
N GLN A 135 -20.28 11.23 -3.42
CA GLN A 135 -18.92 11.52 -2.93
C GLN A 135 -18.54 13.01 -3.02
N GLN A 136 -19.35 13.82 -3.70
CA GLN A 136 -19.09 15.25 -3.80
C GLN A 136 -19.54 15.99 -2.56
N VAL A 137 -18.76 16.98 -2.11
CA VAL A 137 -19.06 17.84 -0.96
C VAL A 137 -19.44 19.24 -1.42
N LEU A 138 -20.14 19.99 -0.57
CA LEU A 138 -20.32 21.43 -0.77
C LEU A 138 -18.99 22.19 -0.60
N PRO A 139 -18.77 23.33 -1.29
CA PRO A 139 -17.59 24.16 -1.07
C PRO A 139 -17.38 24.55 0.39
N ALA A 140 -18.45 24.86 1.14
CA ALA A 140 -18.36 25.18 2.56
C ALA A 140 -17.98 23.96 3.43
N GLU A 141 -18.42 22.75 3.05
CA GLU A 141 -17.99 21.51 3.71
C GLU A 141 -16.52 21.22 3.42
N LEU A 142 -16.05 21.45 2.19
CA LEU A 142 -14.64 21.33 1.82
C LEU A 142 -13.77 22.29 2.64
N ASP A 143 -14.16 23.56 2.74
CA ASP A 143 -13.47 24.56 3.56
C ASP A 143 -13.38 24.10 5.03
N ALA A 144 -14.49 23.61 5.58
CA ALA A 144 -14.53 23.10 6.96
C ALA A 144 -13.65 21.85 7.15
N ILE A 145 -13.50 21.00 6.13
CA ILE A 145 -12.59 19.85 6.16
C ILE A 145 -11.14 20.35 6.17
N LEU A 146 -10.77 21.20 5.20
CA LEU A 146 -9.40 21.70 5.04
C LEU A 146 -8.94 22.49 6.28
N SER A 147 -9.82 23.30 6.88
CA SER A 147 -9.51 24.08 8.08
C SER A 147 -9.23 23.23 9.33
N LYS A 148 -9.67 21.96 9.34
CA LYS A 148 -9.47 21.04 10.47
C LYS A 148 -8.30 20.09 10.29
N LEU A 149 -7.70 20.06 9.11
CA LEU A 149 -6.59 19.16 8.84
C LEU A 149 -5.36 19.54 9.66
N VAL A 150 -4.77 18.53 10.26
CA VAL A 150 -3.46 18.64 10.92
C VAL A 150 -2.40 18.26 9.91
N VAL A 151 -1.62 19.25 9.47
CA VAL A 151 -0.43 19.02 8.64
C VAL A 151 0.72 18.65 9.55
N ARG A 152 1.37 17.50 9.29
CA ARG A 152 2.46 16.99 10.10
C ARG A 152 3.80 17.39 9.50
N ASP A 153 4.78 17.60 10.38
CA ASP A 153 6.17 17.85 9.95
C ASP A 153 6.91 16.52 9.82
N GLU A 154 7.40 16.24 8.63
CA GLU A 154 8.16 15.03 8.33
C GLU A 154 9.60 15.08 8.84
N TYR A 155 10.17 16.27 8.99
CA TYR A 155 11.59 16.48 9.21
C TYR A 155 11.97 16.70 10.67
N THR A 156 11.02 17.01 11.54
CA THR A 156 11.31 17.22 12.97
C THR A 156 11.58 15.88 13.66
N THR A 157 12.83 15.66 14.02
CA THR A 157 13.24 14.50 14.82
C THR A 157 13.65 14.95 16.21
N THR A 158 13.00 14.42 17.24
CA THR A 158 13.37 14.64 18.64
C THR A 158 14.29 13.54 19.15
N ASP A 159 15.07 13.82 20.20
CA ASP A 159 15.93 12.80 20.82
C ASP A 159 15.12 11.61 21.34
N ASP A 160 13.92 11.84 21.86
CA ASP A 160 13.00 10.77 22.30
C ASP A 160 12.58 9.87 21.15
N LEU A 161 12.28 10.42 19.98
CA LEU A 161 11.94 9.64 18.79
C LEU A 161 13.13 8.83 18.29
N GLN A 162 14.34 9.39 18.34
CA GLN A 162 15.57 8.66 17.99
C GLN A 162 15.83 7.50 18.95
N ASN A 163 15.64 7.70 20.25
CA ASN A 163 15.78 6.64 21.26
C ASN A 163 14.77 5.50 21.02
N LEU A 164 13.49 5.83 20.77
CA LEU A 164 12.47 4.83 20.45
C LEU A 164 12.79 4.04 19.17
N ARG A 165 13.32 4.70 18.14
CA ARG A 165 13.78 4.03 16.91
C ARG A 165 14.94 3.08 17.19
N ALA A 166 15.90 3.50 18.01
CA ALA A 166 17.02 2.64 18.40
C ALA A 166 16.58 1.42 19.23
N GLU A 167 15.53 1.55 20.05
CA GLU A 167 14.92 0.40 20.73
C GLU A 167 14.28 -0.58 19.75
N ILE A 168 13.57 -0.08 18.71
CA ILE A 168 13.01 -0.91 17.64
C ILE A 168 14.14 -1.64 16.89
N ASP A 169 15.21 -0.95 16.51
CA ASP A 169 16.34 -1.55 15.80
C ASP A 169 16.95 -2.72 16.60
N GLN A 170 17.07 -2.58 17.92
CA GLN A 170 17.55 -3.66 18.80
C GLN A 170 16.58 -4.86 18.82
N LEU A 171 15.27 -4.61 18.79
CA LEU A 171 14.26 -5.68 18.73
C LEU A 171 14.29 -6.38 17.36
N ASP A 172 14.47 -5.63 16.30
CA ASP A 172 14.62 -6.17 14.95
C ASP A 172 15.85 -7.05 14.81
N ASP A 173 16.99 -6.66 15.39
CA ASP A 173 18.21 -7.50 15.47
C ASP A 173 17.94 -8.83 16.21
N GLN A 174 17.20 -8.77 17.32
CA GLN A 174 16.80 -9.99 18.05
C GLN A 174 15.87 -10.87 17.21
N LEU A 175 14.90 -10.27 16.51
CA LEU A 175 14.00 -10.98 15.60
C LEU A 175 14.77 -11.67 14.47
N MET A 176 15.72 -10.97 13.84
CA MET A 176 16.60 -11.55 12.80
C MET A 176 17.40 -12.74 13.32
N ASN A 177 17.95 -12.64 14.53
CA ASN A 177 18.66 -13.75 15.17
C ASN A 177 17.75 -14.97 15.44
N LEU A 178 16.51 -14.73 15.91
CA LEU A 178 15.53 -15.80 16.12
C LEU A 178 15.09 -16.46 14.82
N LEU A 179 14.87 -15.68 13.76
CA LEU A 179 14.55 -16.20 12.42
C LEU A 179 15.71 -17.05 11.86
N SER A 180 16.95 -16.60 12.00
CA SER A 180 18.14 -17.36 11.60
C SER A 180 18.23 -18.71 12.31
N LYS A 181 18.05 -18.73 13.63
CA LYS A 181 18.02 -19.95 14.43
C LYS A 181 16.90 -20.90 14.00
N ARG A 182 15.71 -20.35 13.73
CA ARG A 182 14.57 -21.14 13.26
C ARG A 182 14.84 -21.75 11.88
N LEU A 183 15.42 -21.01 10.96
CA LEU A 183 15.76 -21.53 9.62
C LEU A 183 16.86 -22.59 9.67
N ARG A 184 17.81 -22.51 10.60
CA ARG A 184 18.78 -23.59 10.82
C ARG A 184 18.06 -24.89 11.18
N ILE A 185 17.14 -24.85 12.15
CA ILE A 185 16.35 -26.04 12.55
C ILE A 185 15.49 -26.53 11.37
N CYS A 186 14.93 -25.63 10.54
CA CYS A 186 14.19 -26.02 9.34
C CYS A 186 15.06 -26.79 8.33
N ARG A 187 16.34 -26.43 8.19
CA ARG A 187 17.28 -27.18 7.33
C ARG A 187 17.58 -28.56 7.92
N GLU A 188 17.78 -28.67 9.22
CA GLU A 188 17.96 -29.96 9.90
C GLU A 188 16.74 -30.87 9.70
N ILE A 189 15.53 -30.33 9.80
CA ILE A 189 14.28 -31.04 9.49
C ILE A 189 14.25 -31.47 8.00
N GLY A 190 14.70 -30.61 7.09
CA GLY A 190 14.80 -30.93 5.66
C GLY A 190 15.71 -32.13 5.40
N GLN A 191 16.89 -32.15 6.02
CA GLN A 191 17.83 -33.26 5.96
C GLN A 191 17.22 -34.56 6.50
N TYR A 192 16.59 -34.50 7.66
CA TYR A 192 15.91 -35.64 8.25
C TYR A 192 14.81 -36.20 7.35
N LYS A 193 14.00 -35.32 6.74
CA LYS A 193 12.96 -35.73 5.80
C LYS A 193 13.53 -36.39 4.54
N LYS A 194 14.64 -35.89 4.02
CA LYS A 194 15.36 -36.48 2.88
C LYS A 194 15.81 -37.91 3.19
N GLU A 195 16.43 -38.09 4.35
CA GLU A 195 16.93 -39.40 4.79
C GLU A 195 15.85 -40.45 5.03
N HIS A 196 14.66 -39.99 5.43
CA HIS A 196 13.51 -40.85 5.76
C HIS A 196 12.42 -40.88 4.69
N ASN A 197 12.64 -40.29 3.51
CA ASN A 197 11.67 -40.19 2.41
C ASN A 197 10.32 -39.59 2.83
N LEU A 198 10.35 -38.55 3.66
CA LEU A 198 9.16 -37.85 4.15
C LEU A 198 8.83 -36.63 3.28
N THR A 199 7.54 -36.34 3.14
CA THR A 199 7.07 -35.15 2.42
C THR A 199 7.46 -33.85 3.11
N VAL A 200 7.80 -32.81 2.35
CA VAL A 200 8.12 -31.46 2.90
C VAL A 200 6.89 -30.85 3.56
N LEU A 201 5.76 -30.83 2.84
CA LEU A 201 4.54 -30.24 3.33
C LEU A 201 3.79 -31.21 4.26
N GLN A 202 3.47 -30.73 5.46
CA GLN A 202 2.63 -31.39 6.45
C GLN A 202 1.49 -30.44 6.82
N SER A 203 0.37 -30.52 6.10
CA SER A 203 -0.75 -29.59 6.20
C SER A 203 -1.30 -29.41 7.62
N ASN A 204 -1.41 -30.53 8.37
CA ASN A 204 -1.90 -30.49 9.75
C ASN A 204 -1.00 -29.66 10.66
N ARG A 205 0.32 -29.80 10.50
CA ARG A 205 1.29 -29.02 11.28
C ARG A 205 1.26 -27.54 10.95
N TYR A 206 1.03 -27.21 9.70
CA TYR A 206 0.89 -25.82 9.27
C TYR A 206 -0.34 -25.16 9.88
N SER A 207 -1.50 -25.79 9.78
CA SER A 207 -2.74 -25.31 10.40
C SER A 207 -2.61 -25.13 11.91
N GLU A 208 -2.00 -26.11 12.60
CA GLU A 208 -1.72 -26.03 14.03
C GLU A 208 -0.86 -24.81 14.43
N ILE A 209 0.16 -24.50 13.62
CA ILE A 209 1.02 -23.34 13.84
C ILE A 209 0.21 -22.04 13.71
N LEU A 210 -0.57 -21.88 12.64
CA LEU A 210 -1.37 -20.67 12.42
C LEU A 210 -2.38 -20.46 13.56
N ASP A 211 -3.13 -21.49 13.94
CA ASP A 211 -4.12 -21.43 15.03
C ASP A 211 -3.48 -21.04 16.36
N LYS A 212 -2.39 -21.74 16.72
CA LYS A 212 -1.69 -21.48 17.97
C LYS A 212 -1.11 -20.07 18.03
N ARG A 213 -0.46 -19.63 16.95
CA ARG A 213 0.19 -18.31 16.92
C ARG A 213 -0.82 -17.18 16.79
N GLY A 214 -1.91 -17.36 16.05
CA GLY A 214 -3.00 -16.40 16.00
C GLY A 214 -3.60 -16.14 17.40
N LYS A 215 -3.91 -17.20 18.15
CA LYS A 215 -4.41 -17.07 19.52
C LYS A 215 -3.40 -16.40 20.46
N GLN A 216 -2.13 -16.73 20.33
CA GLN A 216 -1.07 -16.13 21.13
C GLN A 216 -0.86 -14.65 20.78
N GLY A 217 -0.91 -14.29 19.50
CA GLY A 217 -0.74 -12.91 19.04
C GLY A 217 -1.79 -11.96 19.63
N VAL A 218 -3.05 -12.40 19.68
CA VAL A 218 -4.13 -11.63 20.30
C VAL A 218 -3.83 -11.30 21.77
N GLN A 219 -3.22 -12.22 22.51
CA GLN A 219 -2.82 -11.98 23.90
C GLN A 219 -1.72 -10.93 24.05
N TYR A 220 -0.93 -10.72 22.99
CA TYR A 220 0.11 -9.68 22.91
C TYR A 220 -0.37 -8.40 22.23
N GLY A 221 -1.66 -8.25 21.95
CA GLY A 221 -2.22 -7.06 21.31
C GLY A 221 -2.01 -6.99 19.80
N LEU A 222 -1.61 -8.11 19.16
CA LEU A 222 -1.45 -8.21 17.71
C LEU A 222 -2.76 -8.64 17.06
N SER A 223 -3.06 -8.17 15.84
CA SER A 223 -4.19 -8.69 15.09
C SER A 223 -3.91 -10.14 14.64
N ALA A 224 -4.94 -10.98 14.67
CA ALA A 224 -4.83 -12.37 14.23
C ALA A 224 -4.39 -12.46 12.74
N GLU A 225 -4.87 -11.55 11.90
CA GLU A 225 -4.49 -11.44 10.50
C GLU A 225 -3.00 -11.12 10.33
N SER A 226 -2.48 -10.12 11.05
CA SER A 226 -1.06 -9.78 11.00
C SER A 226 -0.17 -10.94 11.40
N VAL A 227 -0.56 -11.66 12.46
CA VAL A 227 0.18 -12.85 12.92
C VAL A 227 0.11 -13.96 11.88
N ALA A 228 -1.05 -14.20 11.26
CA ALA A 228 -1.20 -15.22 10.22
C ALA A 228 -0.27 -14.92 9.04
N ASN A 229 -0.26 -13.68 8.53
CA ASN A 229 0.58 -13.26 7.40
C ASN A 229 2.08 -13.45 7.71
N ILE A 230 2.54 -13.03 8.90
CA ILE A 230 3.94 -13.21 9.32
C ILE A 230 4.32 -14.70 9.34
N PHE A 231 3.48 -15.55 9.95
CA PHE A 231 3.79 -16.97 10.06
C PHE A 231 3.62 -17.73 8.73
N GLU A 232 2.78 -17.25 7.84
CA GLU A 232 2.69 -17.75 6.46
C GLU A 232 3.99 -17.50 5.69
N GLU A 233 4.52 -16.29 5.69
CA GLU A 233 5.80 -15.96 5.04
C GLU A 233 6.97 -16.77 5.63
N ILE A 234 7.03 -16.87 6.95
CA ILE A 234 8.03 -17.70 7.63
C ILE A 234 7.88 -19.18 7.23
N HIS A 235 6.66 -19.68 7.04
CA HIS A 235 6.42 -21.05 6.60
C HIS A 235 6.84 -21.27 5.16
N GLN A 236 6.49 -20.37 4.26
CA GLN A 236 6.89 -20.42 2.85
C GLN A 236 8.41 -20.47 2.70
N GLU A 237 9.16 -19.65 3.45
CA GLU A 237 10.62 -19.72 3.45
C GLU A 237 11.14 -21.05 4.02
N SER A 238 10.51 -21.57 5.07
CA SER A 238 10.87 -22.89 5.61
C SER A 238 10.70 -24.01 4.60
N VAL A 239 9.61 -24.00 3.83
CA VAL A 239 9.36 -24.96 2.74
C VAL A 239 10.41 -24.82 1.64
N ARG A 240 10.74 -23.57 1.23
CA ARG A 240 11.80 -23.30 0.23
C ARG A 240 13.15 -23.89 0.64
N GLN A 241 13.55 -23.69 1.89
CA GLN A 241 14.82 -24.21 2.42
C GLN A 241 14.84 -25.75 2.44
N GLN A 242 13.75 -26.40 2.86
CA GLN A 242 13.66 -27.86 2.86
C GLN A 242 13.68 -28.44 1.45
N LEU A 243 12.96 -27.83 0.50
CA LEU A 243 12.98 -28.26 -0.92
C LEU A 243 14.37 -28.17 -1.54
N LYS A 244 15.16 -27.13 -1.22
CA LYS A 244 16.55 -27.03 -1.68
C LYS A 244 17.41 -28.20 -1.21
N ILE A 245 17.21 -28.64 0.03
CA ILE A 245 17.97 -29.75 0.63
C ILE A 245 17.53 -31.10 0.02
N ILE A 246 16.23 -31.31 -0.16
CA ILE A 246 15.72 -32.58 -0.70
C ILE A 246 16.14 -32.78 -2.16
N ASN A 247 16.20 -31.68 -2.94
CA ASN A 247 16.54 -31.71 -4.35
C ASN A 247 18.05 -31.57 -4.66
N SER A 248 18.86 -31.33 -3.64
CA SER A 248 20.33 -31.37 -3.75
C SER A 248 20.86 -32.79 -3.53
#